data_660fd11fda1557b53c263d89d9bbb511
#
_entry.id   660fd11fda1557b53c263d89d9bbb511
#
_cell.length_a   1.000
_cell.length_b   1.000
_cell.length_c   1.000
_cell.angle_alpha   90.00
_cell.angle_beta   90.00
_cell.angle_gamma   90.00
#
_symmetry.space_group_name_H-M   'P 1'
#
loop_
_entity.id
_entity.type
_entity.pdbx_description
1 polymer ?
#
loop_
_entity_poly.entity_id
_entity_poly.type
_entity_poly.pdbx_seq_one_letter_code
_entity_poly.pdbx_strand_id
1 'polypeptide(L)'
;MVTTNGVRLRVTEAGEPGGPVVVLCHGFPELAFSWRHQIRGLADAGYHVLAPDQRGYGGSDKPAAVEAYDVAELSADVVGLLDAVGAEQAVLVGHDFGAVVAWAAPLLHP
;
A
#
# COMPACT_ATOMS: atom_id res chain seq x y z
N MET A 1 3.17 1.57 12.09
CA MET A 1 3.98 0.52 11.41
C MET A 1 3.17 -0.75 11.27
N VAL A 2 3.19 -1.36 10.12
CA VAL A 2 2.51 -2.64 9.87
C VAL A 2 3.54 -3.64 9.38
N THR A 3 3.57 -4.83 9.97
CA THR A 3 4.44 -5.92 9.53
C THR A 3 3.70 -6.74 8.47
N THR A 4 4.28 -6.88 7.30
CA THR A 4 3.72 -7.64 6.18
C THR A 4 4.85 -8.26 5.38
N ASN A 5 4.68 -9.50 4.95
CA ASN A 5 5.63 -10.17 4.05
C ASN A 5 7.09 -10.03 4.51
N GLY A 6 7.33 -10.13 5.82
CA GLY A 6 8.67 -10.09 6.40
C GLY A 6 9.30 -8.71 6.53
N VAL A 7 8.59 -7.64 6.20
CA VAL A 7 9.08 -6.26 6.35
C VAL A 7 8.09 -5.44 7.16
N ARG A 8 8.58 -4.32 7.70
CA ARG A 8 7.72 -3.33 8.37
C ARG A 8 7.53 -2.15 7.45
N LEU A 9 6.29 -1.80 7.21
CA LEU A 9 5.93 -0.64 6.39
C LEU A 9 5.35 0.45 7.27
N ARG A 10 5.75 1.68 6.99
CA ARG A 10 5.08 2.85 7.55
C ARG A 10 3.83 3.10 6.71
N VAL A 11 2.67 3.02 7.36
CA VAL A 11 1.38 3.17 6.67
C VAL A 11 0.66 4.40 7.22
N THR A 12 0.26 5.29 6.33
CA THR A 12 -0.66 6.36 6.67
C THR A 12 -2.07 5.80 6.54
N GLU A 13 -2.79 5.77 7.66
CA GLU A 13 -4.14 5.20 7.72
C GLU A 13 -5.12 6.30 8.08
N ALA A 14 -6.27 6.34 7.39
CA ALA A 14 -7.30 7.33 7.64
C ALA A 14 -8.68 6.75 7.32
N GLY A 15 -9.72 7.38 7.87
CA GLY A 15 -11.11 7.00 7.62
C GLY A 15 -11.64 5.94 8.56
N GLU A 16 -12.82 5.42 8.25
CA GLU A 16 -13.53 4.46 9.10
C GLU A 16 -12.98 3.05 8.97
N PRO A 17 -12.50 2.44 10.07
CA PRO A 17 -11.94 1.08 10.00
C PRO A 17 -12.89 0.02 9.44
N GLY A 18 -14.19 0.22 9.52
CA GLY A 18 -15.17 -0.71 8.95
C GLY A 18 -15.58 -0.40 7.53
N GLY A 19 -15.09 0.69 6.94
CA GLY A 19 -15.45 1.10 5.59
C GLY A 19 -14.73 0.29 4.52
N PRO A 20 -15.15 0.47 3.25
CA PRO A 20 -14.45 -0.17 2.13
C PRO A 20 -12.99 0.27 2.09
N VAL A 21 -12.08 -0.68 1.86
CA VAL A 21 -10.63 -0.41 1.91
C VAL A 21 -10.12 0.07 0.55
N VAL A 22 -9.32 1.14 0.58
CA VAL A 22 -8.59 1.66 -0.58
C VAL A 22 -7.12 1.70 -0.23
N VAL A 23 -6.27 1.09 -1.05
CA VAL A 23 -4.82 1.13 -0.89
C VAL A 23 -4.24 2.02 -1.98
N LEU A 24 -3.43 3.00 -1.57
CA LEU A 24 -2.81 3.97 -2.46
C LEU A 24 -1.32 3.68 -2.58
N CYS A 25 -0.87 3.29 -3.76
CA CYS A 25 0.53 2.95 -4.03
C CYS A 25 1.23 4.11 -4.76
N HIS A 26 2.21 4.72 -4.11
CA HIS A 26 2.94 5.87 -4.65
C HIS A 26 3.92 5.46 -5.75
N GLY A 27 4.39 6.46 -6.53
CA GLY A 27 5.37 6.28 -7.57
C GLY A 27 6.80 6.53 -7.10
N PHE A 28 7.74 6.46 -8.03
CA PHE A 28 9.15 6.74 -7.82
C PHE A 28 9.46 8.20 -8.23
N PRO A 29 10.19 8.95 -7.47
CA PRO A 29 10.70 8.74 -6.10
C PRO A 29 9.81 9.44 -5.06
N GLU A 30 8.70 8.84 -4.70
CA GLU A 30 7.67 9.44 -3.87
C GLU A 30 7.49 8.71 -2.54
N LEU A 31 6.53 9.17 -1.76
CA LEU A 31 6.13 8.59 -0.47
C LEU A 31 4.60 8.61 -0.40
N ALA A 32 4.05 7.98 0.65
CA ALA A 32 2.63 8.08 0.96
C ALA A 32 2.14 9.53 1.02
N PHE A 33 3.01 10.46 1.39
CA PHE A 33 2.71 11.89 1.45
C PHE A 33 2.22 12.46 0.12
N SER A 34 2.62 11.87 -1.02
CA SER A 34 2.14 12.28 -2.34
C SER A 34 0.62 12.16 -2.46
N TRP A 35 0.01 11.28 -1.68
CA TRP A 35 -1.43 11.04 -1.68
C TRP A 35 -2.20 11.88 -0.65
N ARG A 36 -1.58 12.84 0.01
CA ARG A 36 -2.18 13.56 1.16
C ARG A 36 -3.56 14.15 0.90
N HIS A 37 -3.80 14.66 -0.30
CA HIS A 37 -5.11 15.23 -0.65
C HIS A 37 -6.15 14.13 -0.91
N GLN A 38 -5.76 13.07 -1.59
CA GLN A 38 -6.63 11.94 -1.88
C GLN A 38 -6.99 11.17 -0.62
N ILE A 39 -6.02 11.01 0.29
CA ILE A 39 -6.24 10.34 1.58
C ILE A 39 -7.38 11.03 2.33
N ARG A 40 -7.31 12.36 2.43
CA ARG A 40 -8.32 13.13 3.14
C ARG A 40 -9.68 13.04 2.47
N GLY A 41 -9.74 13.22 1.15
CA GLY A 41 -10.99 13.17 0.40
C GLY A 41 -11.67 11.81 0.48
N LEU A 42 -10.89 10.74 0.37
CA LEU A 42 -11.43 9.38 0.45
C LEU A 42 -11.89 9.04 1.86
N ALA A 43 -11.13 9.44 2.88
CA ALA A 43 -11.52 9.22 4.26
C ALA A 43 -12.82 9.94 4.59
N ASP A 44 -12.97 11.18 4.15
CA ASP A 44 -14.20 11.96 4.34
C ASP A 44 -15.40 11.34 3.61
N ALA A 45 -15.14 10.59 2.54
CA ALA A 45 -16.19 9.89 1.79
C ALA A 45 -16.58 8.54 2.39
N GLY A 46 -15.98 8.13 3.50
CA GLY A 46 -16.33 6.90 4.22
C GLY A 46 -15.45 5.71 3.92
N TYR A 47 -14.34 5.87 3.19
CA TYR A 47 -13.41 4.79 2.90
C TYR A 47 -12.38 4.62 4.00
N HIS A 48 -11.92 3.39 4.18
CA HIS A 48 -10.77 3.08 5.02
C HIS A 48 -9.53 3.11 4.13
N VAL A 49 -8.72 4.14 4.28
CA VAL A 49 -7.59 4.43 3.38
C VAL A 49 -6.29 3.95 3.98
N LEU A 50 -5.52 3.18 3.22
CA LEU A 50 -4.19 2.73 3.57
C LEU A 50 -3.20 3.24 2.52
N ALA A 51 -2.25 4.06 2.93
CA ALA A 51 -1.23 4.59 2.04
C ALA A 51 0.15 4.25 2.62
N PRO A 52 0.74 3.12 2.21
CA PRO A 52 2.06 2.75 2.70
C PRO A 52 3.16 3.56 2.01
N ASP A 53 4.24 3.85 2.76
CA ASP A 53 5.54 4.04 2.14
C ASP A 53 5.96 2.64 1.71
N GLN A 54 6.09 2.39 0.41
CA GLN A 54 6.42 1.05 -0.06
C GLN A 54 7.83 0.64 0.40
N ARG A 55 8.13 -0.67 0.39
CA ARG A 55 9.45 -1.12 0.84
C ARG A 55 10.55 -0.36 0.09
N GLY A 56 11.58 0.05 0.82
CA GLY A 56 12.65 0.86 0.28
C GLY A 56 12.42 2.36 0.35
N TYR A 57 11.24 2.81 0.77
CA TYR A 57 10.89 4.23 0.81
C TYR A 57 10.56 4.71 2.22
N GLY A 58 10.82 5.99 2.45
CA GLY A 58 10.38 6.72 3.64
C GLY A 58 10.69 6.02 4.96
N GLY A 59 9.67 5.82 5.78
CA GLY A 59 9.78 5.19 7.09
C GLY A 59 9.68 3.67 7.08
N SER A 60 9.57 3.06 5.90
CA SER A 60 9.47 1.60 5.76
C SER A 60 10.84 0.94 5.73
N ASP A 61 10.89 -0.37 5.97
CA ASP A 61 12.12 -1.15 5.90
C ASP A 61 12.74 -1.08 4.50
N LYS A 62 14.06 -1.12 4.45
CA LYS A 62 14.83 -0.99 3.21
C LYS A 62 15.76 -2.19 3.05
N PRO A 63 15.22 -3.37 2.66
CA PRO A 63 16.06 -4.55 2.44
C PRO A 63 17.20 -4.26 1.47
N ALA A 64 18.37 -4.86 1.71
CA ALA A 64 19.57 -4.61 0.91
C ALA A 64 19.59 -5.40 -0.40
N ALA A 65 18.96 -6.57 -0.44
CA ALA A 65 18.99 -7.44 -1.61
C ALA A 65 18.13 -6.89 -2.75
N VAL A 66 18.66 -6.90 -3.98
CA VAL A 66 17.94 -6.41 -5.16
C VAL A 66 16.67 -7.22 -5.39
N GLU A 67 16.74 -8.54 -5.18
CA GLU A 67 15.60 -9.46 -5.36
C GLU A 67 14.42 -9.14 -4.41
N ALA A 68 14.70 -8.46 -3.30
CA ALA A 68 13.67 -8.06 -2.35
C ALA A 68 12.71 -7.01 -2.91
N TYR A 69 13.02 -6.43 -4.07
CA TYR A 69 12.24 -5.36 -4.68
C TYR A 69 11.50 -5.77 -5.94
N ASP A 70 11.40 -7.06 -6.23
CA ASP A 70 10.64 -7.45 -7.41
C ASP A 70 9.14 -7.23 -7.20
N VAL A 71 8.39 -7.23 -8.30
CA VAL A 71 6.96 -6.92 -8.30
C VAL A 71 6.17 -7.93 -7.47
N ALA A 72 6.60 -9.18 -7.43
CA ALA A 72 5.93 -10.20 -6.62
C ALA A 72 6.04 -9.86 -5.13
N GLU A 73 7.20 -9.40 -4.67
CA GLU A 73 7.40 -9.00 -3.27
C GLU A 73 6.58 -7.76 -2.92
N LEU A 74 6.57 -6.76 -3.79
CA LEU A 74 5.81 -5.53 -3.58
C LEU A 74 4.31 -5.81 -3.57
N SER A 75 3.84 -6.70 -4.43
CA SER A 75 2.44 -7.12 -4.47
C SER A 75 2.04 -7.87 -3.20
N ALA A 76 2.90 -8.76 -2.72
CA ALA A 76 2.67 -9.49 -1.48
C ALA A 76 2.60 -8.56 -0.27
N ASP A 77 3.37 -7.46 -0.27
CA ASP A 77 3.28 -6.44 0.78
C ASP A 77 1.87 -5.85 0.85
N VAL A 78 1.30 -5.51 -0.30
CA VAL A 78 -0.04 -4.92 -0.38
C VAL A 78 -1.09 -5.92 0.12
N VAL A 79 -1.00 -7.18 -0.30
CA VAL A 79 -1.93 -8.22 0.14
C VAL A 79 -1.84 -8.42 1.65
N GLY A 80 -0.62 -8.40 2.20
CA GLY A 80 -0.42 -8.50 3.64
C GLY A 80 -1.03 -7.34 4.43
N LEU A 81 -1.08 -6.14 3.84
CA LEU A 81 -1.78 -5.01 4.47
C LEU A 81 -3.28 -5.29 4.57
N LEU A 82 -3.89 -5.88 3.55
CA LEU A 82 -5.29 -6.26 3.59
C LEU A 82 -5.55 -7.29 4.69
N ASP A 83 -4.67 -8.28 4.82
CA ASP A 83 -4.76 -9.28 5.89
C ASP A 83 -4.65 -8.61 7.26
N ALA A 84 -3.76 -7.64 7.41
CA ALA A 84 -3.53 -6.95 8.68
C ALA A 84 -4.78 -6.17 9.16
N VAL A 85 -5.60 -5.69 8.24
CA VAL A 85 -6.85 -4.98 8.58
C VAL A 85 -8.08 -5.86 8.45
N GLY A 86 -7.92 -7.13 8.11
CA GLY A 86 -9.02 -8.09 8.00
C GLY A 86 -9.89 -7.87 6.78
N ALA A 87 -9.38 -7.26 5.72
CA ALA A 87 -10.15 -6.99 4.51
C ALA A 87 -10.00 -8.12 3.49
N GLU A 88 -11.12 -8.57 2.95
CA GLU A 88 -11.14 -9.57 1.87
C GLU A 88 -11.07 -8.94 0.49
N GLN A 89 -11.47 -7.67 0.38
CA GLN A 89 -11.51 -6.93 -0.87
C GLN A 89 -11.01 -5.50 -0.64
N ALA A 90 -10.42 -4.91 -1.68
CA ALA A 90 -9.99 -3.53 -1.65
C ALA A 90 -9.91 -2.97 -3.07
N VAL A 91 -9.95 -1.65 -3.17
CA VAL A 91 -9.61 -0.94 -4.41
C VAL A 91 -8.13 -0.57 -4.30
N LEU A 92 -7.37 -0.89 -5.34
CA LEU A 92 -5.96 -0.54 -5.41
C LEU A 92 -5.79 0.61 -6.40
N VAL A 93 -5.16 1.68 -5.95
CA VAL A 93 -4.88 2.85 -6.77
C VAL A 93 -3.37 3.02 -6.84
N GLY A 94 -2.83 3.15 -8.03
CA GLY A 94 -1.40 3.31 -8.20
C GLY A 94 -1.06 4.45 -9.15
N HIS A 95 0.10 5.05 -8.94
CA HIS A 95 0.65 6.10 -9.78
C HIS A 95 2.09 5.75 -10.12
N ASP A 96 2.48 5.86 -11.40
CA ASP A 96 3.83 5.60 -11.88
C ASP A 96 4.26 4.17 -11.50
N PHE A 97 5.35 3.98 -10.76
CA PHE A 97 5.79 2.67 -10.31
C PHE A 97 4.73 1.98 -9.43
N GLY A 98 3.99 2.74 -8.63
CA GLY A 98 2.88 2.22 -7.83
C GLY A 98 1.78 1.60 -8.69
N ALA A 99 1.58 2.09 -9.91
CA ALA A 99 0.62 1.51 -10.85
C ALA A 99 1.02 0.09 -11.26
N VAL A 100 2.32 -0.17 -11.40
CA VAL A 100 2.82 -1.53 -11.71
C VAL A 100 2.41 -2.48 -10.59
N VAL A 101 2.59 -2.08 -9.34
CA VAL A 101 2.21 -2.88 -8.17
C VAL A 101 0.71 -3.08 -8.12
N ALA A 102 -0.08 -2.01 -8.33
CA ALA A 102 -1.54 -2.07 -8.28
C ALA A 102 -2.12 -2.98 -9.37
N TRP A 103 -1.52 -3.04 -10.54
CA TRP A 103 -1.93 -3.95 -11.59
C TRP A 103 -1.47 -5.39 -11.34
N ALA A 104 -0.26 -5.57 -10.80
CA ALA A 104 0.31 -6.89 -10.58
C ALA A 104 -0.39 -7.64 -9.43
N ALA A 105 -0.78 -6.93 -8.37
CA ALA A 105 -1.35 -7.57 -7.18
C ALA A 105 -2.59 -8.43 -7.49
N PRO A 106 -3.62 -7.94 -8.21
CA PRO A 106 -4.77 -8.79 -8.51
C PRO A 106 -4.46 -9.93 -9.48
N LEU A 107 -3.42 -9.81 -10.31
CA LEU A 107 -3.01 -10.90 -11.20
C LEU A 107 -2.29 -12.01 -10.45
N LEU A 108 -1.48 -11.66 -9.44
CA LEU A 108 -0.72 -12.62 -8.64
C LEU A 108 -1.51 -13.15 -7.44
N HIS A 109 -2.47 -12.36 -6.95
CA HIS A 109 -3.29 -12.68 -5.77
C HIS A 109 -4.77 -12.37 -6.07
N PRO A 110 -5.41 -13.14 -6.95
CA PRO A 110 -6.80 -12.87 -7.36
C PRO A 110 -7.83 -12.96 -6.24
#